data_e55105f75b87fb9e6ec576c43b8dc94d
#
_entry.id   e55105f75b87fb9e6ec576c43b8dc94d
#
_cell.length_a   1.000
_cell.length_b   1.000
_cell.length_c   1.000
_cell.angle_alpha   90.00
_cell.angle_beta   90.00
_cell.angle_gamma   90.00
#
_symmetry.space_group_name_H-M   'P 1'
#
loop_
_entity.id
_entity.type
_entity.pdbx_description
1 polymer ?
#
loop_
_entity_poly.entity_id
_entity_poly.type
_entity_poly.pdbx_seq_one_letter_code
_entity_poly.pdbx_strand_id
1 'polypeptide(L)'
;MVIIPAIDVKDGRCVRLKQGDMSTATVYSDNPVAVARHWLAQGARRLHVVDLNGAAGGRPKNEGVIREIVKAVGGSIPVQLGGGIRDLDTIEKYLDDGVTYIVIGTAAVKNPGFLHDACTAFGGHIIVALDAKDGKVAVEGWSKLTGHDVVDLAKKFEDYGVEAVLYTDIGRDGMLTGVNVEATVKLARELRIPVIASGGLTGLADVEQLCAIESEGIMGVITGRALYQGTVDFKAAQARADALSEAGKGPKAG
;
A
#
# COMPACT_ATOMS: atom_id res chain seq x y z
N MET A 1 8.31 2.22 -12.60
CA MET A 1 7.79 2.17 -11.20
C MET A 1 6.51 3.01 -11.07
N VAL A 2 5.51 2.61 -10.25
CA VAL A 2 4.24 3.31 -10.07
C VAL A 2 4.23 4.10 -8.75
N ILE A 3 3.86 5.37 -8.81
CA ILE A 3 3.57 6.17 -7.62
C ILE A 3 2.10 5.97 -7.25
N ILE A 4 1.83 5.52 -6.03
CA ILE A 4 0.50 5.10 -5.58
C ILE A 4 0.01 6.06 -4.50
N PRO A 5 -0.91 7.00 -4.81
CA PRO A 5 -1.49 7.87 -3.80
C PRO A 5 -2.30 7.07 -2.77
N ALA A 6 -2.15 7.43 -1.50
CA ALA A 6 -2.90 6.82 -0.41
C ALA A 6 -4.06 7.71 0.07
N ILE A 7 -5.20 7.09 0.34
CA ILE A 7 -6.39 7.70 0.93
C ILE A 7 -6.74 6.92 2.20
N ASP A 8 -6.40 7.48 3.36
CA ASP A 8 -6.78 6.91 4.64
C ASP A 8 -8.14 7.47 5.05
N VAL A 9 -9.10 6.58 5.28
CA VAL A 9 -10.47 6.95 5.67
C VAL A 9 -10.67 6.69 7.17
N LYS A 10 -11.00 7.76 7.90
CA LYS A 10 -11.37 7.72 9.33
C LYS A 10 -12.64 8.53 9.53
N ASP A 11 -13.67 7.90 10.10
CA ASP A 11 -14.97 8.53 10.36
C ASP A 11 -15.55 9.23 9.11
N GLY A 12 -15.43 8.56 7.94
CA GLY A 12 -15.89 9.07 6.65
C GLY A 12 -15.04 10.17 6.01
N ARG A 13 -13.91 10.55 6.61
CA ARG A 13 -13.04 11.65 6.16
C ARG A 13 -11.67 11.15 5.72
N CYS A 14 -11.03 11.88 4.80
CA CYS A 14 -9.65 11.64 4.40
C CYS A 14 -8.69 12.24 5.44
N VAL A 15 -7.87 11.39 6.06
CA VAL A 15 -6.94 11.79 7.11
C VAL A 15 -5.53 11.27 6.84
N ARG A 16 -4.55 11.75 7.63
CA ARG A 16 -3.20 11.17 7.72
C ARG A 16 -2.81 11.05 9.18
N LEU A 17 -2.13 9.96 9.49
CA LEU A 17 -1.59 9.68 10.81
C LEU A 17 -0.07 9.93 10.85
N LYS A 18 0.52 10.00 12.02
CA LYS A 18 1.96 9.88 12.25
C LYS A 18 2.22 8.52 12.91
N GLN A 19 3.04 7.70 12.27
CA GLN A 19 3.39 6.35 12.77
C GLN A 19 2.16 5.52 13.19
N GLY A 20 1.05 5.62 12.45
CA GLY A 20 -0.17 4.88 12.71
C GLY A 20 -0.98 5.31 13.94
N ASP A 21 -0.55 6.34 14.68
CA ASP A 21 -1.24 6.80 15.89
C ASP A 21 -2.55 7.51 15.54
N MET A 22 -3.67 6.89 15.88
CA MET A 22 -5.03 7.38 15.63
C MET A 22 -5.33 8.73 16.30
N SER A 23 -4.62 9.09 17.38
CA SER A 23 -4.76 10.36 18.09
C SER A 23 -4.13 11.52 17.34
N THR A 24 -3.18 11.24 16.44
CA THR A 24 -2.48 12.23 15.61
C THR A 24 -3.17 12.53 14.29
N ALA A 25 -4.39 12.04 14.08
CA ALA A 25 -5.12 12.19 12.83
C ALA A 25 -5.29 13.65 12.44
N THR A 26 -4.74 14.01 11.29
CA THR A 26 -4.95 15.32 10.65
C THR A 26 -5.93 15.13 9.49
N VAL A 27 -7.05 15.87 9.51
CA VAL A 27 -8.03 15.84 8.42
C VAL A 27 -7.52 16.69 7.28
N TYR A 28 -7.47 16.12 6.08
CA TYR A 28 -7.11 16.83 4.84
C TYR A 28 -8.32 17.10 3.95
N SER A 29 -9.36 16.28 4.06
CA SER A 29 -10.60 16.50 3.33
C SER A 29 -11.77 15.79 4.03
N ASP A 30 -12.91 16.46 4.07
CA ASP A 30 -14.19 15.86 4.49
C ASP A 30 -14.82 15.02 3.37
N ASN A 31 -14.23 15.01 2.16
CA ASN A 31 -14.74 14.30 1.00
C ASN A 31 -13.65 13.40 0.36
N PRO A 32 -13.48 12.16 0.83
CA PRO A 32 -12.51 11.20 0.26
C PRO A 32 -12.77 10.87 -1.21
N VAL A 33 -14.03 10.96 -1.66
CA VAL A 33 -14.41 10.72 -3.07
C VAL A 33 -13.84 11.80 -3.98
N ALA A 34 -13.89 13.07 -3.55
CA ALA A 34 -13.27 14.18 -4.28
C ALA A 34 -11.75 14.02 -4.34
N VAL A 35 -11.13 13.50 -3.28
CA VAL A 35 -9.69 13.19 -3.24
C VAL A 35 -9.34 12.10 -4.27
N ALA A 36 -10.14 11.03 -4.36
CA ALA A 36 -9.92 9.97 -5.35
C ALA A 36 -10.02 10.50 -6.80
N ARG A 37 -11.04 11.31 -7.09
CA ARG A 37 -11.17 11.99 -8.39
C ARG A 37 -10.00 12.92 -8.69
N HIS A 38 -9.50 13.63 -7.68
CA HIS A 38 -8.33 14.49 -7.82
C HIS A 38 -7.12 13.68 -8.26
N TRP A 39 -6.80 12.57 -7.58
CA TRP A 39 -5.66 11.73 -7.94
C TRP A 39 -5.82 11.09 -9.32
N LEU A 40 -7.01 10.63 -9.67
CA LEU A 40 -7.30 10.15 -11.03
C LEU A 40 -7.02 11.23 -12.09
N ALA A 41 -7.50 12.45 -11.87
CA ALA A 41 -7.28 13.60 -12.77
C ALA A 41 -5.80 14.03 -12.83
N GLN A 42 -5.02 13.76 -11.78
CA GLN A 42 -3.57 13.95 -11.79
C GLN A 42 -2.80 12.85 -12.54
N GLY A 43 -3.48 11.78 -12.98
CA GLY A 43 -2.89 10.68 -13.74
C GLY A 43 -2.43 9.50 -12.87
N ALA A 44 -2.98 9.34 -11.68
CA ALA A 44 -2.73 8.15 -10.86
C ALA A 44 -3.12 6.89 -11.64
N ARG A 45 -2.29 5.84 -11.52
CA ARG A 45 -2.47 4.54 -12.19
C ARG A 45 -2.94 3.44 -11.23
N ARG A 46 -2.95 3.73 -9.94
CA ARG A 46 -3.44 2.87 -8.84
C ARG A 46 -3.74 3.76 -7.64
N LEU A 47 -4.74 3.40 -6.84
CA LEU A 47 -5.01 4.02 -5.54
C LEU A 47 -4.83 3.02 -4.41
N HIS A 48 -4.27 3.46 -3.29
CA HIS A 48 -4.26 2.72 -2.04
C HIS A 48 -5.26 3.34 -1.06
N VAL A 49 -6.25 2.56 -0.64
CA VAL A 49 -7.30 3.02 0.30
C VAL A 49 -7.20 2.22 1.59
N VAL A 50 -7.28 2.88 2.73
CA VAL A 50 -7.27 2.23 4.05
C VAL A 50 -8.49 2.63 4.86
N ASP A 51 -9.27 1.65 5.31
CA ASP A 51 -10.28 1.83 6.36
C ASP A 51 -9.59 1.81 7.73
N LEU A 52 -9.22 3.00 8.25
CA LEU A 52 -8.52 3.10 9.54
C LEU A 52 -9.40 2.67 10.72
N ASN A 53 -10.70 2.96 10.69
CA ASN A 53 -11.64 2.47 11.71
C ASN A 53 -11.75 0.94 11.64
N GLY A 54 -11.75 0.39 10.43
CA GLY A 54 -11.73 -1.05 10.20
C GLY A 54 -10.45 -1.70 10.70
N ALA A 55 -9.29 -1.10 10.41
CA ALA A 55 -7.99 -1.58 10.90
C ALA A 55 -7.95 -1.65 12.43
N ALA A 56 -8.42 -0.61 13.12
CA ALA A 56 -8.49 -0.55 14.58
C ALA A 56 -9.55 -1.49 15.17
N GLY A 57 -10.75 -1.52 14.57
CA GLY A 57 -11.89 -2.29 15.07
C GLY A 57 -11.95 -3.74 14.61
N GLY A 58 -11.10 -4.14 13.67
CA GLY A 58 -11.00 -5.51 13.16
C GLY A 58 -12.14 -5.96 12.25
N ARG A 59 -12.96 -5.04 11.78
CA ARG A 59 -14.04 -5.24 10.80
C ARG A 59 -14.29 -3.95 10.03
N PRO A 60 -14.77 -4.01 8.78
CA PRO A 60 -15.08 -2.82 7.99
C PRO A 60 -15.97 -1.81 8.70
N LYS A 61 -15.72 -0.53 8.49
CA LYS A 61 -16.47 0.59 9.09
C LYS A 61 -16.87 1.68 8.10
N ASN A 62 -16.07 1.90 7.06
CA ASN A 62 -16.26 2.96 6.07
C ASN A 62 -16.72 2.41 4.71
N GLU A 63 -17.42 1.27 4.67
CA GLU A 63 -17.80 0.56 3.43
C GLU A 63 -18.53 1.46 2.42
N GLY A 64 -19.48 2.30 2.88
CA GLY A 64 -20.21 3.21 2.00
C GLY A 64 -19.31 4.21 1.30
N VAL A 65 -18.38 4.83 2.03
CA VAL A 65 -17.40 5.78 1.48
C VAL A 65 -16.43 5.08 0.52
N ILE A 66 -15.96 3.89 0.87
CA ILE A 66 -15.07 3.09 0.02
C ILE A 66 -15.75 2.73 -1.29
N ARG A 67 -17.01 2.28 -1.26
CA ARG A 67 -17.81 2.01 -2.47
C ARG A 67 -17.93 3.25 -3.36
N GLU A 68 -18.17 4.43 -2.77
CA GLU A 68 -18.25 5.68 -3.55
C GLU A 68 -16.88 6.09 -4.12
N ILE A 69 -15.76 5.82 -3.42
CA ILE A 69 -14.40 6.01 -3.96
C ILE A 69 -14.20 5.12 -5.20
N VAL A 70 -14.52 3.82 -5.08
CA VAL A 70 -14.37 2.86 -6.20
C VAL A 70 -15.21 3.27 -7.40
N LYS A 71 -16.48 3.65 -7.19
CA LYS A 71 -17.35 4.17 -8.26
C LYS A 71 -16.78 5.45 -8.91
N ALA A 72 -16.15 6.31 -8.11
CA ALA A 72 -15.63 7.60 -8.58
C ALA A 72 -14.45 7.45 -9.54
N VAL A 73 -13.65 6.39 -9.40
CA VAL A 73 -12.56 6.07 -10.35
C VAL A 73 -13.05 5.20 -11.51
N GLY A 74 -14.30 4.69 -11.43
CA GLY A 74 -15.06 4.11 -12.53
C GLY A 74 -14.38 2.94 -13.25
N GLY A 75 -13.59 2.13 -12.55
CA GLY A 75 -12.80 1.06 -13.14
C GLY A 75 -11.62 1.54 -14.01
N SER A 76 -11.36 2.86 -14.07
CA SER A 76 -10.27 3.43 -14.86
C SER A 76 -8.89 3.04 -14.34
N ILE A 77 -8.77 2.85 -13.01
CA ILE A 77 -7.53 2.44 -12.35
C ILE A 77 -7.81 1.44 -11.24
N PRO A 78 -6.88 0.52 -10.96
CA PRO A 78 -6.98 -0.40 -9.82
C PRO A 78 -7.06 0.33 -8.48
N VAL A 79 -7.95 -0.14 -7.61
CA VAL A 79 -8.01 0.25 -6.20
C VAL A 79 -7.55 -0.93 -5.35
N GLN A 80 -6.55 -0.71 -4.50
CA GLN A 80 -6.13 -1.66 -3.47
C GLN A 80 -6.62 -1.18 -2.10
N LEU A 81 -7.32 -2.06 -1.39
CA LEU A 81 -8.00 -1.73 -0.14
C LEU A 81 -7.49 -2.56 1.03
N GLY A 82 -7.14 -1.89 2.12
CA GLY A 82 -6.82 -2.51 3.41
C GLY A 82 -7.65 -1.97 4.56
N GLY A 83 -7.59 -2.65 5.70
CA GLY A 83 -8.24 -2.21 6.94
C GLY A 83 -9.46 -3.05 7.33
N GLY A 84 -9.29 -3.89 8.37
CA GLY A 84 -10.39 -4.64 8.98
C GLY A 84 -10.85 -5.91 8.26
N ILE A 85 -10.15 -6.35 7.22
CA ILE A 85 -10.51 -7.53 6.41
C ILE A 85 -9.97 -8.79 7.08
N ARG A 86 -10.86 -9.70 7.51
CA ARG A 86 -10.52 -10.89 8.32
C ARG A 86 -11.30 -12.15 7.97
N ASP A 87 -12.18 -12.11 6.97
CA ASP A 87 -12.99 -13.23 6.49
C ASP A 87 -13.20 -13.15 4.97
N LEU A 88 -13.58 -14.28 4.36
CA LEU A 88 -13.74 -14.42 2.92
C LEU A 88 -14.95 -13.66 2.39
N ASP A 89 -16.04 -13.61 3.16
CA ASP A 89 -17.27 -12.90 2.77
C ASP A 89 -17.01 -11.39 2.62
N THR A 90 -16.18 -10.83 3.50
CA THR A 90 -15.73 -9.42 3.40
C THR A 90 -14.89 -9.20 2.14
N ILE A 91 -14.02 -10.15 1.78
CA ILE A 91 -13.21 -10.07 0.55
C ILE A 91 -14.12 -10.08 -0.67
N GLU A 92 -15.00 -11.09 -0.78
CA GLU A 92 -15.95 -11.24 -1.89
C GLU A 92 -16.77 -9.97 -2.10
N LYS A 93 -17.35 -9.44 -1.01
CA LYS A 93 -18.15 -8.21 -1.05
C LYS A 93 -17.37 -7.01 -1.60
N TYR A 94 -16.11 -6.81 -1.21
CA TYR A 94 -15.31 -5.70 -1.72
C TYR A 94 -14.90 -5.90 -3.18
N LEU A 95 -14.62 -7.13 -3.60
CA LEU A 95 -14.36 -7.44 -5.01
C LEU A 95 -15.60 -7.19 -5.88
N ASP A 96 -16.79 -7.58 -5.40
CA ASP A 96 -18.08 -7.30 -6.05
C ASP A 96 -18.38 -5.79 -6.13
N ASP A 97 -17.98 -5.02 -5.12
CA ASP A 97 -18.07 -3.56 -5.10
C ASP A 97 -17.05 -2.90 -6.07
N GLY A 98 -16.15 -3.69 -6.70
CA GLY A 98 -15.19 -3.24 -7.73
C GLY A 98 -13.80 -2.89 -7.19
N VAL A 99 -13.47 -3.24 -5.94
CA VAL A 99 -12.08 -3.19 -5.45
C VAL A 99 -11.25 -4.20 -6.25
N THR A 100 -10.06 -3.80 -6.68
CA THR A 100 -9.21 -4.68 -7.51
C THR A 100 -8.32 -5.58 -6.68
N TYR A 101 -7.74 -5.04 -5.61
CA TYR A 101 -6.86 -5.81 -4.73
C TYR A 101 -7.25 -5.63 -3.26
N ILE A 102 -7.23 -6.73 -2.55
CA ILE A 102 -7.45 -6.78 -1.10
C ILE A 102 -6.11 -6.86 -0.40
N VAL A 103 -5.87 -5.93 0.53
CA VAL A 103 -4.62 -5.86 1.30
C VAL A 103 -4.86 -6.44 2.69
N ILE A 104 -4.24 -7.58 2.98
CA ILE A 104 -4.37 -8.31 4.25
C ILE A 104 -3.09 -8.13 5.07
N GLY A 105 -3.18 -7.46 6.21
CA GLY A 105 -2.06 -7.23 7.13
C GLY A 105 -2.10 -8.17 8.34
N THR A 106 -2.49 -7.65 9.49
CA THR A 106 -2.52 -8.38 10.78
C THR A 106 -3.18 -9.76 10.71
N ALA A 107 -4.24 -9.90 9.91
CA ALA A 107 -4.95 -11.17 9.76
C ALA A 107 -4.07 -12.25 9.11
N ALA A 108 -3.25 -11.90 8.13
CA ALA A 108 -2.32 -12.83 7.48
C ALA A 108 -1.28 -13.39 8.47
N VAL A 109 -0.77 -12.53 9.37
CA VAL A 109 0.23 -12.92 10.37
C VAL A 109 -0.37 -13.78 11.47
N LYS A 110 -1.57 -13.41 11.96
CA LYS A 110 -2.25 -14.10 13.06
C LYS A 110 -2.93 -15.40 12.65
N ASN A 111 -3.44 -15.45 11.44
CA ASN A 111 -4.15 -16.60 10.87
C ASN A 111 -3.66 -16.86 9.43
N PRO A 112 -2.49 -17.51 9.27
CA PRO A 112 -1.96 -17.84 7.94
C PRO A 112 -2.89 -18.73 7.12
N GLY A 113 -3.72 -19.56 7.76
CA GLY A 113 -4.73 -20.38 7.08
C GLY A 113 -5.76 -19.51 6.35
N PHE A 114 -6.23 -18.45 6.97
CA PHE A 114 -7.12 -17.49 6.31
C PHE A 114 -6.46 -16.85 5.07
N LEU A 115 -5.19 -16.46 5.14
CA LEU A 115 -4.48 -15.92 3.98
C LEU A 115 -4.41 -16.95 2.84
N HIS A 116 -4.07 -18.19 3.16
CA HIS A 116 -4.02 -19.29 2.18
C HIS A 116 -5.39 -19.52 1.51
N ASP A 117 -6.47 -19.55 2.31
CA ASP A 117 -7.82 -19.72 1.80
C ASP A 117 -8.23 -18.52 0.92
N ALA A 118 -7.88 -17.29 1.31
CA ALA A 118 -8.12 -16.09 0.52
C ALA A 118 -7.39 -16.13 -0.83
N CYS A 119 -6.12 -16.54 -0.86
CA CYS A 119 -5.36 -16.69 -2.10
C CYS A 119 -5.94 -17.79 -3.00
N THR A 120 -6.45 -18.88 -2.40
CA THR A 120 -7.08 -19.97 -3.14
C THR A 120 -8.42 -19.54 -3.75
N ALA A 121 -9.26 -18.83 -2.99
CA ALA A 121 -10.59 -18.42 -3.43
C ALA A 121 -10.54 -17.21 -4.39
N PHE A 122 -9.59 -16.27 -4.18
CA PHE A 122 -9.52 -15.00 -4.87
C PHE A 122 -8.13 -14.76 -5.50
N GLY A 123 -7.58 -15.78 -6.16
CA GLY A 123 -6.28 -15.69 -6.85
C GLY A 123 -6.20 -14.48 -7.78
N GLY A 124 -5.07 -13.78 -7.78
CA GLY A 124 -4.89 -12.56 -8.55
C GLY A 124 -5.37 -11.26 -7.88
N HIS A 125 -5.96 -11.36 -6.68
CA HIS A 125 -6.54 -10.20 -5.98
C HIS A 125 -5.96 -9.92 -4.59
N ILE A 126 -5.11 -10.79 -4.06
CA ILE A 126 -4.64 -10.69 -2.68
C ILE A 126 -3.22 -10.12 -2.61
N ILE A 127 -3.06 -9.06 -1.86
CA ILE A 127 -1.77 -8.45 -1.49
C ILE A 127 -1.60 -8.64 0.02
N VAL A 128 -0.41 -9.04 0.46
CA VAL A 128 -0.11 -9.09 1.89
C VAL A 128 0.63 -7.83 2.31
N ALA A 129 0.18 -7.20 3.41
CA ALA A 129 0.89 -6.09 4.03
C ALA A 129 1.75 -6.59 5.20
N LEU A 130 3.04 -6.29 5.13
CA LEU A 130 4.03 -6.55 6.17
C LEU A 130 4.57 -5.21 6.68
N ASP A 131 4.01 -4.76 7.77
CA ASP A 131 4.46 -3.57 8.47
C ASP A 131 5.57 -3.98 9.43
N ALA A 132 6.76 -3.38 9.32
CA ALA A 132 7.91 -3.82 10.08
C ALA A 132 8.71 -2.66 10.68
N LYS A 133 9.38 -2.98 11.79
CA LYS A 133 10.39 -2.13 12.41
C LYS A 133 11.63 -2.98 12.69
N ASP A 134 12.79 -2.49 12.27
CA ASP A 134 14.08 -3.17 12.48
C ASP A 134 14.05 -4.66 12.02
N GLY A 135 13.38 -4.92 10.87
CA GLY A 135 13.26 -6.25 10.29
C GLY A 135 12.24 -7.18 10.97
N LYS A 136 11.54 -6.73 12.01
CA LYS A 136 10.50 -7.51 12.71
C LYS A 136 9.11 -7.01 12.39
N VAL A 137 8.20 -7.95 12.10
CA VAL A 137 6.81 -7.64 11.69
C VAL A 137 6.00 -7.16 12.88
N ALA A 138 5.25 -6.07 12.67
CA ALA A 138 4.28 -5.51 13.60
C ALA A 138 2.84 -5.89 13.23
N VAL A 139 1.97 -5.98 14.21
CA VAL A 139 0.55 -6.30 14.07
C VAL A 139 -0.30 -5.36 14.94
N GLU A 140 -1.64 -5.46 14.80
CA GLU A 140 -2.60 -4.72 15.63
C GLU A 140 -2.43 -3.20 15.53
N GLY A 141 -2.36 -2.67 14.28
CA GLY A 141 -2.14 -1.25 14.06
C GLY A 141 -0.81 -0.77 14.64
N TRP A 142 0.22 -1.64 14.53
CA TRP A 142 1.62 -1.40 14.94
C TRP A 142 1.88 -1.38 16.45
N SER A 143 0.85 -1.69 17.24
CA SER A 143 0.96 -1.68 18.72
C SER A 143 1.80 -2.84 19.28
N LYS A 144 2.02 -3.89 18.46
CA LYS A 144 2.71 -5.11 18.90
C LYS A 144 3.73 -5.56 17.84
N LEU A 145 5.01 -5.55 18.21
CA LEU A 145 6.04 -6.25 17.44
C LEU A 145 5.95 -7.76 17.68
N THR A 146 6.08 -8.52 16.61
CA THR A 146 6.17 -9.98 16.67
C THR A 146 7.63 -10.44 16.68
N GLY A 147 7.88 -11.74 16.94
CA GLY A 147 9.19 -12.34 16.74
C GLY A 147 9.54 -12.67 15.30
N HIS A 148 8.57 -12.53 14.36
CA HIS A 148 8.74 -12.93 12.97
C HIS A 148 9.66 -11.98 12.21
N ASP A 149 10.63 -12.53 11.51
CA ASP A 149 11.42 -11.80 10.51
C ASP A 149 10.55 -11.50 9.28
N VAL A 150 10.71 -10.30 8.72
CA VAL A 150 9.89 -9.86 7.59
C VAL A 150 10.16 -10.65 6.32
N VAL A 151 11.43 -11.02 6.07
CA VAL A 151 11.82 -11.78 4.88
C VAL A 151 11.30 -13.22 4.96
N ASP A 152 11.47 -13.88 6.12
CA ASP A 152 11.01 -15.24 6.32
C ASP A 152 9.49 -15.36 6.15
N LEU A 153 8.76 -14.38 6.69
CA LEU A 153 7.31 -14.36 6.60
C LEU A 153 6.83 -14.04 5.18
N ALA A 154 7.50 -13.13 4.50
CA ALA A 154 7.19 -12.78 3.11
C ALA A 154 7.38 -13.98 2.16
N LYS A 155 8.47 -14.74 2.31
CA LYS A 155 8.72 -15.98 1.54
C LYS A 155 7.62 -17.00 1.76
N LYS A 156 7.20 -17.21 3.01
CA LYS A 156 6.10 -18.11 3.32
C LYS A 156 4.80 -17.68 2.63
N PHE A 157 4.50 -16.38 2.61
CA PHE A 157 3.28 -15.86 2.00
C PHE A 157 3.35 -15.84 0.46
N GLU A 158 4.55 -15.68 -0.12
CA GLU A 158 4.77 -15.88 -1.55
C GLU A 158 4.30 -17.25 -2.01
N ASP A 159 4.61 -18.30 -1.25
CA ASP A 159 4.19 -19.68 -1.57
C ASP A 159 2.67 -19.89 -1.46
N TYR A 160 1.93 -18.97 -0.84
CA TYR A 160 0.46 -19.02 -0.82
C TYR A 160 -0.19 -18.39 -2.07
N GLY A 161 0.60 -17.72 -2.92
CA GLY A 161 0.12 -17.13 -4.16
C GLY A 161 -0.41 -15.72 -4.03
N VAL A 162 0.15 -14.91 -3.12
CA VAL A 162 -0.15 -13.47 -3.06
C VAL A 162 0.43 -12.75 -4.28
N GLU A 163 -0.26 -11.70 -4.75
CA GLU A 163 0.13 -10.91 -5.92
C GLU A 163 1.35 -10.01 -5.69
N ALA A 164 1.49 -9.51 -4.47
CA ALA A 164 2.59 -8.63 -4.07
C ALA A 164 2.74 -8.60 -2.55
N VAL A 165 3.91 -8.17 -2.10
CA VAL A 165 4.16 -7.77 -0.72
C VAL A 165 4.16 -6.24 -0.63
N LEU A 166 3.26 -5.68 0.18
CA LEU A 166 3.31 -4.29 0.58
C LEU A 166 4.15 -4.19 1.85
N TYR A 167 5.32 -3.58 1.73
CA TYR A 167 6.25 -3.42 2.84
C TYR A 167 6.22 -2.00 3.38
N THR A 168 5.86 -1.84 4.66
CA THR A 168 5.87 -0.54 5.35
C THR A 168 6.96 -0.50 6.43
N ASP A 169 7.90 0.45 6.33
CA ASP A 169 8.76 0.79 7.46
C ASP A 169 7.97 1.72 8.41
N ILE A 170 7.46 1.15 9.52
CA ILE A 170 6.62 1.87 10.47
C ILE A 170 7.39 2.91 11.30
N GLY A 171 8.71 2.79 11.39
CA GLY A 171 9.54 3.81 12.03
C GLY A 171 9.65 5.09 11.22
N ARG A 172 9.44 4.99 9.90
CA ARG A 172 9.52 6.11 8.96
C ARG A 172 8.15 6.62 8.49
N ASP A 173 7.08 5.82 8.65
CA ASP A 173 5.77 6.19 8.13
C ASP A 173 5.24 7.50 8.74
N GLY A 174 4.82 8.40 7.87
CA GLY A 174 4.34 9.74 8.23
C GLY A 174 5.42 10.68 8.80
N MET A 175 6.71 10.30 8.82
CA MET A 175 7.79 11.09 9.42
C MET A 175 8.52 11.98 8.42
N LEU A 176 8.38 11.72 7.10
CA LEU A 176 9.13 12.41 6.05
C LEU A 176 10.65 12.35 6.29
N THR A 177 11.17 11.15 6.53
CA THR A 177 12.60 10.91 6.82
C THR A 177 13.32 10.13 5.72
N GLY A 178 12.65 9.94 4.58
CA GLY A 178 13.12 9.13 3.45
C GLY A 178 12.67 7.68 3.55
N VAL A 179 12.54 7.03 2.39
CA VAL A 179 12.18 5.60 2.28
C VAL A 179 13.36 4.74 2.77
N ASN A 180 13.05 3.61 3.40
CA ASN A 180 14.07 2.63 3.77
C ASN A 180 14.48 1.77 2.57
N VAL A 181 15.31 2.33 1.71
CA VAL A 181 15.76 1.70 0.46
C VAL A 181 16.49 0.39 0.73
N GLU A 182 17.35 0.34 1.75
CA GLU A 182 18.13 -0.84 2.09
C GLU A 182 17.25 -2.02 2.51
N ALA A 183 16.31 -1.80 3.43
CA ALA A 183 15.39 -2.84 3.85
C ALA A 183 14.44 -3.28 2.73
N THR A 184 13.99 -2.33 1.90
CA THR A 184 13.11 -2.62 0.75
C THR A 184 13.80 -3.47 -0.30
N VAL A 185 15.03 -3.14 -0.69
CA VAL A 185 15.77 -3.92 -1.68
C VAL A 185 16.19 -5.29 -1.14
N LYS A 186 16.56 -5.37 0.15
CA LYS A 186 16.84 -6.66 0.79
C LYS A 186 15.64 -7.59 0.70
N LEU A 187 14.45 -7.10 1.00
CA LEU A 187 13.22 -7.88 0.90
C LEU A 187 12.93 -8.28 -0.56
N ALA A 188 13.01 -7.33 -1.50
CA ALA A 188 12.67 -7.58 -2.89
C ALA A 188 13.59 -8.63 -3.56
N ARG A 189 14.89 -8.62 -3.24
CA ARG A 189 15.86 -9.63 -3.75
C ARG A 189 15.56 -11.05 -3.31
N GLU A 190 14.90 -11.21 -2.19
CA GLU A 190 14.58 -12.51 -1.61
C GLU A 190 13.25 -13.10 -2.11
N LEU A 191 12.47 -12.32 -2.87
CA LEU A 191 11.15 -12.68 -3.38
C LEU A 191 11.14 -12.78 -4.90
N ARG A 192 10.24 -13.61 -5.43
CA ARG A 192 9.92 -13.72 -6.87
C ARG A 192 8.74 -12.82 -7.26
N ILE A 193 7.93 -12.42 -6.28
CA ILE A 193 6.78 -11.53 -6.46
C ILE A 193 7.17 -10.08 -6.18
N PRO A 194 6.44 -9.10 -6.77
CA PRO A 194 6.79 -7.69 -6.63
C PRO A 194 6.58 -7.17 -5.20
N VAL A 195 7.41 -6.17 -4.86
CA VAL A 195 7.31 -5.42 -3.61
C VAL A 195 6.79 -4.01 -3.89
N ILE A 196 5.84 -3.57 -3.07
CA ILE A 196 5.36 -2.18 -3.01
C ILE A 196 5.96 -1.54 -1.77
N ALA A 197 6.77 -0.51 -1.94
CA ALA A 197 7.37 0.22 -0.83
C ALA A 197 6.35 1.16 -0.16
N SER A 198 6.45 1.33 1.15
CA SER A 198 5.61 2.26 1.91
C SER A 198 6.35 2.81 3.13
N GLY A 199 6.01 4.04 3.52
CA GLY A 199 6.55 4.71 4.69
C GLY A 199 7.76 5.60 4.39
N GLY A 200 7.69 6.84 4.86
CA GLY A 200 8.82 7.78 4.90
C GLY A 200 9.08 8.65 3.68
N LEU A 201 8.49 8.39 2.51
CA LEU A 201 8.75 9.16 1.29
C LEU A 201 8.61 10.68 1.54
N THR A 202 9.64 11.44 1.14
CA THR A 202 9.75 12.89 1.40
C THR A 202 9.72 13.72 0.13
N GLY A 203 10.37 13.26 -0.93
CA GLY A 203 10.62 14.06 -2.11
C GLY A 203 10.97 13.24 -3.34
N LEU A 204 11.33 13.94 -4.41
CA LEU A 204 11.69 13.33 -5.69
C LEU A 204 12.95 12.45 -5.60
N ALA A 205 13.89 12.80 -4.72
CA ALA A 205 15.09 12.01 -4.50
C ALA A 205 14.80 10.58 -4.02
N ASP A 206 13.77 10.39 -3.17
CA ASP A 206 13.36 9.04 -2.75
C ASP A 206 12.78 8.24 -3.93
N VAL A 207 12.03 8.89 -4.81
CA VAL A 207 11.51 8.27 -6.04
C VAL A 207 12.67 7.82 -6.93
N GLU A 208 13.69 8.65 -7.12
CA GLU A 208 14.88 8.31 -7.91
C GLU A 208 15.65 7.14 -7.32
N GLN A 209 15.83 7.12 -5.99
CA GLN A 209 16.49 6.00 -5.30
C GLN A 209 15.73 4.68 -5.48
N LEU A 210 14.38 4.70 -5.38
CA LEU A 210 13.56 3.51 -5.62
C LEU A 210 13.59 3.07 -7.09
N CYS A 211 13.58 4.01 -8.05
CA CYS A 211 13.71 3.68 -9.46
C CYS A 211 15.07 3.02 -9.78
N ALA A 212 16.14 3.41 -9.10
CA ALA A 212 17.47 2.81 -9.29
C ALA A 212 17.51 1.31 -8.89
N ILE A 213 16.57 0.87 -8.07
CA ILE A 213 16.43 -0.52 -7.62
C ILE A 213 15.14 -1.19 -8.13
N GLU A 214 14.45 -0.60 -9.10
CA GLU A 214 13.20 -1.15 -9.66
C GLU A 214 13.40 -2.57 -10.20
N SER A 215 14.54 -2.82 -10.86
CA SER A 215 14.90 -4.13 -11.41
C SER A 215 15.06 -5.24 -10.36
N GLU A 216 15.22 -4.88 -9.09
CA GLU A 216 15.28 -5.84 -7.99
C GLU A 216 13.89 -6.36 -7.57
N GLY A 217 12.81 -5.91 -8.22
CA GLY A 217 11.45 -6.35 -7.96
C GLY A 217 10.54 -5.30 -7.30
N ILE A 218 10.93 -4.01 -7.30
CA ILE A 218 10.08 -2.94 -6.78
C ILE A 218 9.11 -2.48 -7.85
N MET A 219 7.81 -2.73 -7.67
CA MET A 219 6.79 -2.32 -8.63
C MET A 219 6.25 -0.91 -8.42
N GLY A 220 6.32 -0.40 -7.21
CA GLY A 220 5.75 0.91 -6.88
C GLY A 220 6.02 1.36 -5.46
N VAL A 221 5.62 2.59 -5.17
CA VAL A 221 5.69 3.18 -3.83
C VAL A 221 4.38 3.86 -3.46
N ILE A 222 3.88 3.55 -2.26
CA ILE A 222 2.75 4.26 -1.67
C ILE A 222 3.24 5.57 -1.08
N THR A 223 2.55 6.65 -1.43
CA THR A 223 2.85 7.97 -0.90
C THR A 223 1.57 8.62 -0.38
N GLY A 224 1.64 9.07 0.84
CA GLY A 224 0.57 9.76 1.52
C GLY A 224 0.98 11.16 1.90
N ARG A 225 1.55 11.32 3.09
CA ARG A 225 1.81 12.62 3.70
C ARG A 225 2.56 13.60 2.81
N ALA A 226 3.55 13.14 2.07
CA ALA A 226 4.33 13.97 1.14
C ALA A 226 3.45 14.65 0.06
N LEU A 227 2.46 13.93 -0.49
CA LEU A 227 1.52 14.49 -1.46
C LEU A 227 0.60 15.54 -0.83
N TYR A 228 0.05 15.24 0.35
CA TYR A 228 -0.90 16.15 1.02
C TYR A 228 -0.22 17.41 1.59
N GLN A 229 1.07 17.32 1.91
CA GLN A 229 1.87 18.47 2.36
C GLN A 229 2.54 19.22 1.20
N GLY A 230 2.44 18.70 -0.03
CA GLY A 230 3.01 19.32 -1.23
C GLY A 230 4.54 19.25 -1.29
N THR A 231 5.20 18.36 -0.51
CA THR A 231 6.65 18.14 -0.63
C THR A 231 6.98 17.30 -1.86
N VAL A 232 5.99 16.58 -2.42
CA VAL A 232 6.05 15.87 -3.69
C VAL A 232 4.91 16.34 -4.58
N ASP A 233 5.25 16.81 -5.79
CA ASP A 233 4.28 16.94 -6.87
C ASP A 233 4.06 15.59 -7.53
N PHE A 234 2.80 15.12 -7.57
CA PHE A 234 2.47 13.79 -8.05
C PHE A 234 2.85 13.60 -9.54
N LYS A 235 2.50 14.59 -10.39
CA LYS A 235 2.77 14.48 -11.84
C LYS A 235 4.26 14.46 -12.13
N ALA A 236 5.03 15.32 -11.46
CA ALA A 236 6.47 15.38 -11.61
C ALA A 236 7.12 14.07 -11.13
N ALA A 237 6.66 13.52 -10.00
CA ALA A 237 7.17 12.27 -9.46
C ALA A 237 6.89 11.08 -10.39
N GLN A 238 5.67 10.96 -10.93
CA GLN A 238 5.33 9.88 -11.86
C GLN A 238 6.08 10.04 -13.19
N ALA A 239 6.16 11.25 -13.75
CA ALA A 239 6.91 11.50 -14.97
C ALA A 239 8.41 11.17 -14.82
N ARG A 240 8.99 11.50 -13.64
CA ARG A 240 10.38 11.15 -13.34
C ARG A 240 10.60 9.66 -13.23
N ALA A 241 9.69 8.96 -12.54
CA ALA A 241 9.72 7.50 -12.44
C ALA A 241 9.63 6.83 -13.82
N ASP A 242 8.73 7.30 -14.69
CA ASP A 242 8.60 6.78 -16.05
C ASP A 242 9.87 6.97 -16.86
N ALA A 243 10.45 8.17 -16.85
CA ALA A 243 11.68 8.47 -17.57
C ALA A 243 12.87 7.58 -17.13
N LEU A 244 12.99 7.32 -15.82
CA LEU A 244 14.04 6.45 -15.28
C LEU A 244 13.80 4.98 -15.62
N SER A 245 12.54 4.50 -15.54
CA SER A 245 12.19 3.13 -15.90
C SER A 245 12.40 2.85 -17.39
N GLU A 246 12.17 3.83 -18.27
CA GLU A 246 12.45 3.73 -19.70
C GLU A 246 13.96 3.69 -19.98
N ALA A 247 14.73 4.56 -19.34
CA ALA A 247 16.19 4.60 -19.48
C ALA A 247 16.85 3.30 -19.02
N GLY A 248 16.33 2.66 -17.97
CA GLY A 248 16.82 1.38 -17.44
C GLY A 248 16.57 0.17 -18.34
N LYS A 249 15.60 0.26 -19.28
CA LYS A 249 15.26 -0.84 -20.20
C LYS A 249 16.23 -0.99 -21.38
N GLY A 250 17.18 -0.07 -21.60
CA GLY A 250 18.10 -0.09 -22.73
C GLY A 250 17.41 -0.02 -24.11
N PRO A 251 18.12 0.22 -25.22
CA PRO A 251 17.53 0.10 -26.54
C PRO A 251 17.11 -1.37 -26.74
N LYS A 252 15.83 -1.60 -27.11
CA LYS A 252 15.37 -2.92 -27.54
C LYS A 252 16.31 -3.38 -28.65
N ALA A 253 17.05 -4.47 -28.41
CA ALA A 253 17.78 -5.12 -29.48
C ALA A 253 16.77 -5.46 -30.57
N GLY A 254 16.90 -4.78 -31.72
CA GLY A 254 16.10 -4.99 -32.92
C GLY A 254 16.45 -6.31 -33.61
#